data_4bb963a3e684cdcfd9d801100a91e607
#
_entry.id   4bb963a3e684cdcfd9d801100a91e607
#
_cell.length_a   1.000
_cell.length_b   1.000
_cell.length_c   1.000
_cell.angle_alpha   90.00
_cell.angle_beta   90.00
_cell.angle_gamma   90.00
#
_symmetry.space_group_name_H-M   'P 1'
#
loop_
_entity.id
_entity.type
_entity.pdbx_description
1 polymer ?
#
loop_
_entity_poly.entity_id
_entity_poly.type
_entity_poly.pdbx_seq_one_letter_code
_entity_poly.pdbx_strand_id
1 'polypeptide(L)' 'MQIKVIGSHCCPDTLYALNQLAAAGVEIDFVDILASHADLKQYLALRDCDPLYAEIRGTERLGIP' A
#
# COMPACT_ATOMS: atom_id res chain seq x y z
N MET A 1 -16.99 7.59 -0.44
CA MET A 1 -15.73 7.60 0.33
C MET A 1 -14.66 6.90 -0.49
N GLN A 2 -13.50 7.50 -0.62
CA GLN A 2 -12.36 6.92 -1.32
C GLN A 2 -11.30 6.49 -0.32
N ILE A 3 -10.76 5.29 -0.51
CA ILE A 3 -9.68 4.76 0.32
C ILE A 3 -8.45 4.55 -0.54
N LYS A 4 -7.30 5.07 -0.09
CA LYS A 4 -6.02 4.81 -0.74
C LYS A 4 -5.45 3.52 -0.16
N VAL A 5 -5.16 2.57 -1.05
CA VAL A 5 -4.50 1.31 -0.68
C VAL A 5 -3.11 1.31 -1.31
N ILE A 6 -2.09 1.20 -0.47
CA ILE A 6 -0.70 1.11 -0.92
C ILE A 6 -0.26 -0.34 -0.74
N GLY A 7 0.09 -0.99 -1.84
CA GLY A 7 0.45 -2.38 -1.81
C GLY A 7 1.11 -2.82 -3.10
N SER A 8 0.99 -4.10 -3.43
CA SER A 8 1.59 -4.68 -4.61
C SER A 8 0.64 -5.68 -5.26
N HIS A 9 0.55 -5.66 -6.58
CA HIS A 9 -0.24 -6.65 -7.31
C HIS A 9 0.31 -8.08 -7.14
N CYS A 10 1.54 -8.22 -6.64
CA CYS A 10 2.16 -9.51 -6.34
C CYS A 10 1.96 -9.95 -4.89
N CYS A 11 1.33 -9.13 -4.06
CA CYS A 11 1.09 -9.43 -2.65
C CYS A 11 -0.31 -10.02 -2.46
N PRO A 12 -0.45 -11.27 -1.99
CA PRO A 12 -1.78 -11.87 -1.77
C PRO A 12 -2.64 -11.08 -0.80
N ASP A 13 -2.05 -10.50 0.24
CA ASP A 13 -2.80 -9.70 1.21
C ASP A 13 -3.34 -8.42 0.58
N THR A 14 -2.58 -7.79 -0.33
CA THR A 14 -3.04 -6.64 -1.08
C THR A 14 -4.25 -7.00 -1.94
N LEU A 15 -4.18 -8.11 -2.67
CA LEU A 15 -5.28 -8.56 -3.52
C LEU A 15 -6.52 -8.88 -2.69
N TYR A 16 -6.35 -9.51 -1.53
CA TYR A 16 -7.45 -9.78 -0.62
C TYR A 16 -8.11 -8.49 -0.16
N ALA A 17 -7.32 -7.51 0.27
CA ALA A 17 -7.84 -6.22 0.74
C ALA A 17 -8.61 -5.49 -0.38
N LEU A 18 -8.07 -5.48 -1.60
CA LEU A 18 -8.74 -4.85 -2.75
C LEU A 18 -10.08 -5.50 -3.04
N ASN A 19 -10.14 -6.83 -3.00
CA ASN A 19 -11.39 -7.58 -3.23
C ASN A 19 -12.43 -7.29 -2.15
N GLN A 20 -12.03 -7.22 -0.89
CA GLN A 20 -12.94 -6.92 0.21
C GLN A 20 -13.50 -5.49 0.11
N LEU A 21 -12.67 -4.52 -0.23
CA LEU A 21 -13.11 -3.14 -0.39
C LEU A 21 -14.02 -2.97 -1.60
N ALA A 22 -13.71 -3.63 -2.71
CA ALA A 22 -14.56 -3.60 -3.90
C ALA A 22 -15.93 -4.21 -3.61
N ALA A 23 -15.98 -5.33 -2.89
CA ALA A 23 -17.23 -5.96 -2.51
C ALA A 23 -18.08 -5.09 -1.59
N ALA A 24 -17.44 -4.21 -0.80
CA ALA A 24 -18.12 -3.26 0.07
C ALA A 24 -18.57 -1.98 -0.66
N GLY A 25 -18.30 -1.86 -1.96
CA GLY A 25 -18.69 -0.68 -2.75
C GLY A 25 -17.84 0.55 -2.49
N VAL A 26 -16.63 0.38 -1.98
CA VAL A 26 -15.71 1.47 -1.69
C VAL A 26 -14.93 1.86 -2.94
N GLU A 27 -14.79 3.16 -3.20
CA GLU A 27 -13.88 3.64 -4.22
C GLU A 27 -12.44 3.46 -3.75
N ILE A 28 -11.62 2.86 -4.61
CA ILE A 28 -10.23 2.53 -4.27
C ILE A 28 -9.29 3.35 -5.13
N ASP A 29 -8.33 4.04 -4.46
CA ASP A 29 -7.16 4.61 -5.10
C ASP A 29 -6.00 3.65 -4.80
N PHE A 30 -5.69 2.77 -5.74
CA PHE A 30 -4.65 1.76 -5.53
C PHE A 30 -3.31 2.28 -6.01
N VAL A 31 -2.35 2.33 -5.08
CA VAL A 31 -0.95 2.63 -5.38
C VAL A 31 -0.17 1.32 -5.36
N ASP A 32 0.18 0.82 -6.55
CA ASP A 32 0.97 -0.39 -6.71
C ASP A 32 2.45 -0.02 -6.73
N ILE A 33 3.17 -0.41 -5.69
CA ILE A 33 4.60 -0.05 -5.56
C ILE A 33 5.47 -0.65 -6.66
N LEU A 34 4.96 -1.61 -7.42
CA LEU A 34 5.68 -2.24 -8.52
C LEU A 34 5.27 -1.70 -9.88
N ALA A 35 4.28 -0.82 -9.95
CA ALA A 35 3.76 -0.31 -11.22
C ALA A 35 4.65 0.76 -11.84
N SER A 36 5.25 1.61 -11.00
CA SER A 36 6.11 2.70 -11.49
C SER A 36 7.02 3.20 -10.36
N HIS A 37 8.04 3.96 -10.75
CA HIS A 37 8.92 4.62 -9.77
C HIS A 37 8.16 5.67 -8.96
N ALA A 38 7.20 6.36 -9.59
CA ALA A 38 6.40 7.35 -8.89
C ALA A 38 5.57 6.72 -7.77
N ASP A 39 4.95 5.57 -8.02
CA ASP A 39 4.19 4.85 -7.02
C ASP A 39 5.07 4.33 -5.89
N LEU A 40 6.24 3.80 -6.23
CA LEU A 40 7.21 3.36 -5.23
C LEU A 40 7.66 4.53 -4.35
N LYS A 41 7.90 5.70 -4.94
CA LYS A 41 8.29 6.89 -4.20
C LYS A 41 7.22 7.36 -3.22
N GLN A 42 5.94 7.25 -3.57
CA GLN A 42 4.85 7.58 -2.66
C GLN A 42 4.90 6.69 -1.41
N TYR A 43 5.12 5.39 -1.61
CA TYR A 43 5.26 4.46 -0.50
C TYR A 43 6.47 4.80 0.38
N LEU A 44 7.63 5.05 -0.23
CA LEU A 44 8.85 5.35 0.51
C LEU A 44 8.72 6.64 1.33
N ALA A 45 8.05 7.66 0.78
CA ALA A 45 7.80 8.88 1.52
C ALA A 45 6.98 8.64 2.78
N LEU A 46 5.96 7.81 2.70
CA LEU A 46 5.16 7.42 3.88
C LEU A 46 5.99 6.61 4.86
N ARG A 47 6.71 5.61 4.37
CA ARG A 47 7.54 4.73 5.21
C ARG A 47 8.55 5.52 6.02
N ASP A 48 9.17 6.51 5.40
CA ASP A 48 10.24 7.29 6.04
C ASP A 48 9.70 8.35 7.00
N CYS A 49 8.49 8.82 6.80
CA CYS A 49 7.95 9.97 7.54
C CYS A 49 6.80 9.64 8.47
N ASP A 50 6.00 8.61 8.19
CA ASP A 50 4.82 8.31 8.97
C ASP A 50 5.19 7.44 10.19
N PRO A 51 4.79 7.84 11.42
CA PRO A 51 5.07 7.05 12.62
C PRO A 51 4.55 5.61 12.56
N LEU A 52 3.53 5.35 11.75
CA LEU A 52 2.98 4.01 11.58
C LEU A 52 4.04 2.99 11.11
N TYR A 53 5.03 3.46 10.36
CA TYR A 53 6.08 2.60 9.80
C TYR A 53 7.37 2.59 10.63
N ALA A 54 7.36 3.19 11.82
CA ALA A 54 8.58 3.33 12.64
C ALA A 54 9.27 1.99 12.93
N GLU A 55 8.49 0.92 13.13
CA GLU A 55 9.04 -0.40 13.46
C GLU A 55 9.61 -1.15 12.27
N ILE A 56 9.26 -0.76 11.05
CA ILE A 56 9.76 -1.44 9.86
C ILE A 56 10.90 -0.69 9.17
N ARG A 57 11.15 0.57 9.52
CA ARG A 57 12.26 1.33 8.95
C ARG A 57 13.58 0.66 9.32
N GLY A 58 14.48 0.60 8.34
CA GLY A 58 15.77 -0.05 8.52
C GLY A 58 15.73 -1.57 8.51
N THR A 59 14.57 -2.15 8.23
CA THR A 59 14.40 -3.59 8.06
C THR A 59 14.08 -3.89 6.59
N GLU A 60 14.07 -5.16 6.23
CA GLU A 60 13.66 -5.60 4.89
C GLU A 60 12.13 -5.73 4.74
N ARG A 61 11.38 -5.46 5.81
CA ARG A 61 9.92 -5.59 5.82
C ARG A 61 9.30 -4.44 5.03
N LEU A 62 8.30 -4.75 4.20
CA LEU A 62 7.61 -3.75 3.41
C LEU A 62 6.45 -3.09 4.15
N GLY A 63 5.76 -3.82 5.00
CA GLY A 63 4.59 -3.29 5.70
C GLY A 63 3.42 -2.98 4.78
N ILE A 64 3.19 -3.78 3.74
CA ILE A 64 2.07 -3.65 2.81
C ILE A 64 1.08 -4.82 3.00
N PRO A 65 -0.17 -4.68 2.68
CA PRO A 65 -0.87 -3.49 2.22
C PRO A 65 -0.96 -2.39 3.20
#